data_1c88d451d37bc5d1451fc505e0a74c15
#
_entry.id   1c88d451d37bc5d1451fc505e0a74c15
#
_cell.length_a   1.000
_cell.length_b   1.000
_cell.length_c   1.000
_cell.angle_alpha   90.00
_cell.angle_beta   90.00
_cell.angle_gamma   90.00
#
_symmetry.space_group_name_H-M   'P 1'
#
loop_
_entity.id
_entity.type
_entity.pdbx_description
1 polymer ?
#
loop_
_entity_poly.entity_id
_entity_poly.type
_entity_poly.pdbx_seq_one_letter_code
_entity_poly.pdbx_strand_id
1 'polypeptide(L)' 'FTDKEVQSLLAVKGIGKTILQRLQQMGLDDIATLAVADLDDILEQGAQLTGSTCWKNSPQAKAAIAAAIEWAKQRFQTA' A
#
# COMPACT_ATOMS: atom_id res chain seq x y z
N PHE A 1 -0.57 -4.86 10.31
CA PHE A 1 -1.26 -6.03 9.72
C PHE A 1 -0.96 -7.29 10.52
N THR A 2 -1.97 -8.17 10.66
CA THR A 2 -1.75 -9.50 11.21
C THR A 2 -1.05 -10.38 10.17
N ASP A 3 -0.56 -11.55 10.61
CA ASP A 3 0.10 -12.48 9.69
C ASP A 3 -0.83 -12.89 8.55
N LYS A 4 -2.10 -13.13 8.84
CA LYS A 4 -3.10 -13.47 7.82
C LYS A 4 -3.31 -12.32 6.84
N GLU A 5 -3.35 -11.10 7.35
CA GLU A 5 -3.51 -9.91 6.52
C GLU A 5 -2.30 -9.71 5.62
N VAL A 6 -1.10 -9.91 6.14
CA VAL A 6 0.13 -9.82 5.34
C VAL A 6 0.10 -10.84 4.20
N GLN A 7 -0.25 -12.09 4.50
CA GLN A 7 -0.32 -13.13 3.48
C GLN A 7 -1.37 -12.82 2.42
N SER A 8 -2.53 -12.33 2.84
CA SER A 8 -3.60 -11.95 1.92
C SER A 8 -3.18 -10.79 1.01
N LEU A 9 -2.51 -9.79 1.58
CA LEU A 9 -2.03 -8.64 0.82
C LEU A 9 -0.96 -9.05 -0.19
N LEU A 10 -0.03 -9.89 0.22
CA LEU A 10 1.02 -10.38 -0.67
C LEU A 10 0.48 -11.26 -1.80
N ALA A 11 -0.70 -11.84 -1.63
CA ALA A 11 -1.36 -12.62 -2.66
C ALA A 11 -1.99 -11.73 -3.74
N VAL A 12 -2.17 -10.43 -3.47
CA VAL A 12 -2.70 -9.50 -4.46
C VAL A 12 -1.66 -9.28 -5.56
N LYS A 13 -2.11 -9.38 -6.80
CA LYS A 13 -1.22 -9.23 -7.96
C LYS A 13 -0.55 -7.85 -7.94
N GLY A 14 0.74 -7.83 -8.10
CA GLY A 14 1.53 -6.60 -8.14
C GLY A 14 2.03 -6.12 -6.80
N ILE A 15 1.61 -6.75 -5.70
CA ILE A 15 2.08 -6.39 -4.36
C ILE A 15 3.11 -7.41 -3.90
N GLY A 16 4.33 -6.92 -3.69
CA GLY A 16 5.43 -7.74 -3.14
C GLY A 16 5.87 -7.22 -1.79
N LYS A 17 6.92 -7.85 -1.27
CA LYS A 17 7.47 -7.48 0.04
C LYS A 17 7.93 -6.03 0.09
N THR A 18 8.45 -5.50 -1.02
CA THR A 18 8.92 -4.11 -1.09
C THR A 18 7.76 -3.14 -0.86
N ILE A 19 6.63 -3.37 -1.52
CA ILE A 19 5.44 -2.53 -1.34
C ILE A 19 4.96 -2.61 0.10
N LEU A 20 4.89 -3.82 0.65
CA LEU A 20 4.48 -4.01 2.04
C LEU A 20 5.38 -3.25 3.01
N GLN A 21 6.69 -3.33 2.82
CA GLN A 21 7.66 -2.61 3.66
C GLN A 21 7.47 -1.10 3.56
N ARG A 22 7.23 -0.58 2.36
CA ARG A 22 6.99 0.86 2.18
C ARG A 22 5.75 1.31 2.91
N LEU A 23 4.67 0.54 2.82
CA LEU A 23 3.44 0.86 3.54
C LEU A 23 3.68 0.88 5.06
N GLN A 24 4.41 -0.09 5.58
CA GLN A 24 4.74 -0.15 7.01
C GLN A 24 5.61 1.04 7.43
N GLN A 25 6.59 1.42 6.62
CA GLN A 25 7.46 2.56 6.91
C GLN A 25 6.69 3.88 6.91
N MET A 26 5.61 3.97 6.15
CA MET A 26 4.76 5.16 6.11
C MET A 26 3.66 5.15 7.18
N GLY A 27 3.67 4.18 8.06
CA GLY A 27 2.66 4.05 9.10
C GLY A 27 1.33 3.48 8.61
N LEU A 28 1.31 2.91 7.42
CA LEU A 28 0.12 2.32 6.81
C LEU A 28 0.09 0.80 7.03
N ASP A 29 0.25 0.41 8.28
CA ASP A 29 0.35 -1.00 8.67
C ASP A 29 -0.95 -1.54 9.26
N ASP A 30 -2.06 -0.87 9.00
CA ASP A 30 -3.38 -1.19 9.52
C ASP A 30 -4.42 -1.03 8.41
N ILE A 31 -5.39 -1.94 8.35
CA ILE A 31 -6.42 -1.93 7.31
C ILE A 31 -7.22 -0.64 7.34
N ALA A 32 -7.62 -0.17 8.53
CA ALA A 32 -8.42 1.05 8.65
C ALA A 32 -7.67 2.27 8.11
N THR A 33 -6.39 2.38 8.44
CA THR A 33 -5.54 3.50 7.98
C THR A 33 -5.36 3.45 6.48
N LEU A 34 -5.08 2.26 5.94
CA LEU A 34 -4.86 2.08 4.50
C LEU A 34 -6.15 2.31 3.71
N ALA A 35 -7.29 1.88 4.23
CA ALA A 35 -8.58 2.03 3.55
C ALA A 35 -8.97 3.49 3.33
N VAL A 36 -8.56 4.38 4.23
CA VAL A 36 -8.87 5.81 4.11
C VAL A 36 -7.73 6.62 3.49
N ALA A 37 -6.63 5.96 3.13
CA ALA A 37 -5.48 6.64 2.55
C ALA A 37 -5.76 7.05 1.11
N ASP A 38 -5.12 8.14 0.69
CA ASP A 38 -5.20 8.64 -0.68
C ASP A 38 -4.00 8.14 -1.49
N LEU A 39 -4.26 7.65 -2.71
CA LEU A 39 -3.22 7.10 -3.58
C LEU A 39 -2.09 8.11 -3.83
N ASP A 40 -2.46 9.35 -4.16
CA ASP A 40 -1.47 10.38 -4.46
C ASP A 40 -0.62 10.72 -3.24
N ASP A 41 -1.23 10.76 -2.05
CA ASP A 41 -0.50 11.01 -0.80
C ASP A 41 0.50 9.90 -0.51
N ILE A 42 0.12 8.65 -0.72
CA ILE A 42 1.01 7.50 -0.52
C ILE A 42 2.19 7.59 -1.48
N LEU A 43 1.94 7.88 -2.74
CA LEU A 43 3.00 7.99 -3.74
C LEU A 43 3.96 9.13 -3.40
N GLU A 44 3.43 10.26 -2.94
CA GLU A 44 4.24 11.40 -2.54
C GLU A 44 5.12 11.07 -1.33
N GLN A 45 4.54 10.45 -0.31
CA GLN A 45 5.29 10.04 0.88
C GLN A 45 6.35 9.00 0.53
N GLY A 46 6.04 8.07 -0.36
CA GLY A 46 7.00 7.07 -0.82
C GLY A 46 8.17 7.70 -1.55
N ALA A 47 7.91 8.70 -2.39
CA ALA A 47 8.95 9.43 -3.10
C ALA A 47 9.88 10.15 -2.10
N GLN A 48 9.31 10.80 -1.09
CA GLN A 48 10.10 11.47 -0.05
C GLN A 48 10.92 10.48 0.75
N LEU A 49 10.33 9.35 1.12
CA LEU A 49 10.99 8.32 1.91
C LEU A 49 12.19 7.71 1.17
N THR A 50 12.04 7.47 -0.12
CA THR A 50 13.10 6.86 -0.95
C THR A 50 14.06 7.88 -1.52
N GLY A 51 13.73 9.17 -1.45
CA GLY A 51 14.52 10.23 -2.06
C GLY A 51 14.49 10.19 -3.58
N SER A 52 13.51 9.53 -4.18
CA SER A 52 13.43 9.35 -5.63
C SER A 52 12.01 9.55 -6.13
N THR A 53 11.85 10.36 -7.19
CA THR A 53 10.57 10.54 -7.87
C THR A 53 10.24 9.36 -8.79
N CYS A 54 11.20 8.48 -9.07
CA CYS A 54 10.98 7.32 -9.93
C CYS A 54 9.88 6.42 -9.39
N TRP A 55 9.82 6.23 -8.08
CA TRP A 55 8.80 5.42 -7.44
C TRP A 55 7.40 6.01 -7.67
N LYS A 56 7.27 7.31 -7.47
CA LYS A 56 6.03 8.06 -7.66
C LYS A 56 5.53 7.98 -9.11
N ASN A 57 6.44 7.98 -10.07
CA ASN A 57 6.13 8.00 -11.50
C ASN A 57 6.01 6.59 -12.10
N SER A 58 6.23 5.55 -11.30
CA SER A 58 6.16 4.16 -11.78
C SER A 58 4.70 3.72 -11.91
N PRO A 59 4.24 3.32 -13.11
CA PRO A 59 2.90 2.77 -13.27
C PRO A 59 2.67 1.51 -12.43
N GLN A 60 3.71 0.71 -12.24
CA GLN A 60 3.64 -0.50 -11.42
C GLN A 60 3.41 -0.17 -9.95
N ALA A 61 4.12 0.85 -9.43
CA ALA A 61 3.92 1.29 -8.05
C ALA A 61 2.52 1.84 -7.85
N LYS A 62 2.03 2.66 -8.78
CA LYS A 62 0.67 3.19 -8.73
C LYS A 62 -0.36 2.07 -8.69
N ALA A 63 -0.22 1.08 -9.57
CA ALA A 63 -1.15 -0.04 -9.65
C ALA A 63 -1.11 -0.87 -8.36
N ALA A 64 0.07 -1.11 -7.82
CA ALA A 64 0.23 -1.87 -6.59
C ALA A 64 -0.41 -1.16 -5.40
N ILE A 65 -0.17 0.14 -5.24
CA ILE A 65 -0.73 0.92 -4.14
C ILE A 65 -2.25 1.03 -4.30
N ALA A 66 -2.76 1.26 -5.50
CA ALA A 66 -4.20 1.31 -5.75
C ALA A 66 -4.85 -0.04 -5.38
N ALA A 67 -4.22 -1.15 -5.74
CA ALA A 67 -4.71 -2.47 -5.40
C ALA A 67 -4.70 -2.70 -3.89
N ALA A 68 -3.67 -2.21 -3.20
CA ALA A 68 -3.58 -2.32 -1.74
C ALA A 68 -4.69 -1.54 -1.04
N ILE A 69 -4.96 -0.32 -1.50
CA ILE A 69 -6.05 0.51 -0.94
C ILE A 69 -7.40 -0.18 -1.15
N GLU A 70 -7.64 -0.70 -2.35
CA GLU A 70 -8.88 -1.39 -2.68
C GLU A 70 -9.05 -2.65 -1.83
N TRP A 71 -7.99 -3.43 -1.66
CA TRP A 71 -7.99 -4.58 -0.77
C TRP A 71 -8.39 -4.20 0.66
N ALA A 72 -7.81 -3.10 1.17
CA ALA A 72 -8.11 -2.62 2.52
C ALA A 72 -9.56 -2.14 2.64
N LYS A 73 -10.06 -1.43 1.64
CA LYS A 73 -11.45 -0.96 1.62
C LYS A 73 -12.44 -2.10 1.67
N GLN A 74 -12.20 -3.15 0.89
CA GLN A 74 -13.07 -4.31 0.87
C GLN A 74 -13.11 -4.99 2.23
N ARG A 75 -11.96 -5.14 2.87
CA ARG A 75 -11.88 -5.78 4.19
C ARG A 75 -12.48 -4.90 5.28
N PHE A 76 -12.28 -3.60 5.20
CA PHE A 76 -12.83 -2.66 6.16
C PHE A 76 -14.35 -2.63 6.11
N GLN A 77 -14.93 -2.70 4.90
CA GLN A 77 -16.38 -2.69 4.72
C GLN A 77 -17.06 -3.98 5.14
N THR A 78 -16.34 -5.10 5.05
CA THR A 78 -16.89 -6.41 5.42
C THR A 78 -16.69 -6.76 6.89
N ALA A 79 -15.91 -5.98 7.58
CA ALA A 79 -15.72 -6.16 9.02
C ALA A 79 -16.91 -5.59 9.81
#